data_808d7976c41f3ec948718195bb4a36dd
#
_entry.id   808d7976c41f3ec948718195bb4a36dd
#
_cell.length_a   1.000
_cell.length_b   1.000
_cell.length_c   1.000
_cell.angle_alpha   90.00
_cell.angle_beta   90.00
_cell.angle_gamma   90.00
#
_symmetry.space_group_name_H-M   'P 1'
#
loop_
_entity.id
_entity.type
_entity.pdbx_description
1 polymer ?
#
loop_
_entity_poly.entity_id
_entity_poly.type
_entity_poly.pdbx_seq_one_letter_code
_entity_poly.pdbx_strand_id
1 'polypeptide(L)'
;MPDLAVELAGLRLKSPVISGSGEATASAAALRELVDAGAAAVVAKSVNESEAARAQLAAAEYVTLDADWRPAEDPSARGTSLLNRSGLADVPFAEWVTTLAAADAYAAERDAYVFASLIVADLERAAAMAAEIEAAGVRVLELNIGAPHGREAEPGAIETVHEAERAAAIVARVRAAVRMPLLVKLTADGADVLATAEAARAAGADALVIAGRHLGFLPDPETRRPVLGTYGAIGGGWALPLSLRWVAKARERLGPDVPLVATNGVRTGADVVRSMLAGATAAEAYTVVHHGGPAALERLVAEVEAFGRDHDVDRIADLIGEAADRTLTYAQAAATKGGR
;
A
#
# COMPACT_ATOMS: atom_id res chain seq x y z
N MET A 1 -13.29 25.71 0.86
CA MET A 1 -13.05 24.23 0.77
C MET A 1 -11.73 23.95 1.47
N PRO A 2 -11.60 22.88 2.24
CA PRO A 2 -10.34 22.52 2.86
C PRO A 2 -9.25 22.26 1.82
N ASP A 3 -8.00 22.57 2.15
CA ASP A 3 -6.85 22.15 1.36
C ASP A 3 -6.54 20.69 1.67
N LEU A 4 -6.69 19.82 0.68
CA LEU A 4 -6.43 18.39 0.80
C LEU A 4 -4.97 18.02 0.51
N ALA A 5 -4.13 18.95 0.07
CA ALA A 5 -2.78 18.67 -0.34
C ALA A 5 -1.91 18.19 0.83
N VAL A 6 -1.04 17.22 0.55
CA VAL A 6 -0.04 16.68 1.50
C VAL A 6 1.31 16.54 0.81
N GLU A 7 2.38 16.58 1.59
CA GLU A 7 3.76 16.42 1.10
C GLU A 7 4.28 15.03 1.44
N LEU A 8 4.55 14.20 0.43
CA LEU A 8 5.06 12.84 0.57
C LEU A 8 6.41 12.70 -0.16
N ALA A 9 7.49 12.48 0.58
CA ALA A 9 8.81 12.25 -0.02
C ALA A 9 9.25 13.33 -1.02
N GLY A 10 8.94 14.60 -0.75
CA GLY A 10 9.20 15.73 -1.65
C GLY A 10 8.20 15.88 -2.81
N LEU A 11 7.16 15.05 -2.85
CA LEU A 11 6.08 15.10 -3.81
C LEU A 11 4.87 15.83 -3.21
N ARG A 12 4.32 16.80 -3.92
CA ARG A 12 3.04 17.38 -3.56
C ARG A 12 1.91 16.50 -4.12
N LEU A 13 1.17 15.85 -3.25
CA LEU A 13 -0.05 15.11 -3.58
C LEU A 13 -1.26 16.02 -3.40
N LYS A 14 -2.18 16.06 -4.38
CA LYS A 14 -3.40 16.87 -4.33
C LYS A 14 -4.40 16.45 -3.24
N SER A 15 -4.25 15.23 -2.71
CA SER A 15 -5.04 14.68 -1.60
C SER A 15 -4.29 13.51 -0.94
N PRO A 16 -4.66 13.05 0.28
CA PRO A 16 -4.02 11.90 0.92
C PRO A 16 -4.51 10.54 0.37
N VAL A 17 -5.28 10.51 -0.72
CA VAL A 17 -5.89 9.29 -1.25
C VAL A 17 -5.06 8.72 -2.39
N ILE A 18 -4.54 7.50 -2.19
CA ILE A 18 -3.76 6.74 -3.16
C ILE A 18 -4.51 5.45 -3.51
N SER A 19 -4.59 5.09 -4.79
CA SER A 19 -5.04 3.76 -5.20
C SER A 19 -3.89 2.76 -5.06
N GLY A 20 -4.07 1.72 -4.27
CA GLY A 20 -3.06 0.67 -4.07
C GLY A 20 -2.90 -0.25 -5.29
N SER A 21 -1.75 -0.93 -5.36
CA SER A 21 -1.41 -1.88 -6.42
C SER A 21 -2.26 -3.15 -6.40
N GLY A 22 -2.68 -3.60 -7.58
CA GLY A 22 -3.40 -4.86 -7.80
C GLY A 22 -3.97 -4.97 -9.21
N GLU A 23 -4.90 -5.88 -9.45
CA GLU A 23 -5.50 -6.11 -10.77
C GLU A 23 -6.27 -4.88 -11.28
N ALA A 24 -6.86 -4.09 -10.39
CA ALA A 24 -7.50 -2.82 -10.73
C ALA A 24 -6.53 -1.75 -11.28
N THR A 25 -5.23 -1.99 -11.25
CA THR A 25 -4.18 -1.09 -11.74
C THR A 25 -3.26 -1.77 -12.76
N ALA A 26 -3.75 -2.82 -13.45
CA ALA A 26 -2.95 -3.68 -14.33
C ALA A 26 -2.98 -3.27 -15.81
N SER A 27 -3.61 -2.15 -16.16
CA SER A 27 -3.68 -1.69 -17.56
C SER A 27 -3.59 -0.18 -17.68
N ALA A 28 -3.16 0.30 -18.86
CA ALA A 28 -3.11 1.73 -19.18
C ALA A 28 -4.47 2.43 -19.00
N ALA A 29 -5.57 1.78 -19.38
CA ALA A 29 -6.92 2.31 -19.23
C ALA A 29 -7.28 2.47 -17.76
N ALA A 30 -7.10 1.41 -16.96
CA ALA A 30 -7.40 1.43 -15.53
C ALA A 30 -6.58 2.48 -14.76
N LEU A 31 -5.29 2.64 -15.09
CA LEU A 31 -4.45 3.68 -14.49
C LEU A 31 -5.01 5.08 -14.76
N ARG A 32 -5.42 5.37 -16.01
CA ARG A 32 -6.00 6.66 -16.39
C ARG A 32 -7.35 6.91 -15.73
N GLU A 33 -8.24 5.92 -15.72
CA GLU A 33 -9.56 6.02 -15.10
C GLU A 33 -9.46 6.35 -13.61
N LEU A 34 -8.50 5.77 -12.89
CA LEU A 34 -8.27 6.06 -11.47
C LEU A 34 -7.65 7.46 -11.25
N VAL A 35 -6.80 7.92 -12.15
CA VAL A 35 -6.29 9.30 -12.12
C VAL A 35 -7.42 10.30 -12.35
N ASP A 36 -8.29 10.04 -13.34
CA ASP A 36 -9.47 10.88 -13.66
C ASP A 36 -10.50 10.88 -12.52
N ALA A 37 -10.61 9.78 -11.77
CA ALA A 37 -11.42 9.67 -10.57
C ALA A 37 -10.85 10.44 -9.35
N GLY A 38 -9.76 11.18 -9.52
CA GLY A 38 -9.25 12.09 -8.50
C GLY A 38 -8.15 11.50 -7.60
N ALA A 39 -7.62 10.30 -7.90
CA ALA A 39 -6.45 9.80 -7.19
C ALA A 39 -5.32 10.83 -7.18
N ALA A 40 -4.68 11.03 -6.02
CA ALA A 40 -3.44 11.79 -5.97
C ALA A 40 -2.27 10.97 -6.52
N ALA A 41 -2.32 9.66 -6.30
CA ALA A 41 -1.42 8.71 -6.93
C ALA A 41 -2.13 7.36 -7.18
N VAL A 42 -1.66 6.64 -8.19
CA VAL A 42 -2.08 5.26 -8.48
C VAL A 42 -0.83 4.38 -8.48
N VAL A 43 -0.77 3.40 -7.58
CA VAL A 43 0.30 2.41 -7.57
C VAL A 43 -0.03 1.35 -8.62
N ALA A 44 0.77 1.29 -9.68
CA ALA A 44 0.56 0.36 -10.77
C ALA A 44 0.76 -1.10 -10.33
N LYS A 45 0.23 -2.04 -11.10
CA LYS A 45 0.46 -3.47 -10.88
C LYS A 45 1.94 -3.78 -10.82
N SER A 46 2.34 -4.52 -9.79
CA SER A 46 3.74 -4.85 -9.56
C SER A 46 4.33 -5.71 -10.67
N VAL A 47 5.59 -5.46 -10.97
CA VAL A 47 6.38 -6.30 -11.86
C VAL A 47 7.54 -6.96 -11.09
N ASN A 48 8.09 -8.02 -11.70
CA ASN A 48 9.22 -8.77 -11.19
C ASN A 48 9.98 -9.33 -12.40
N GLU A 49 11.26 -9.57 -12.23
CA GLU A 49 12.15 -10.09 -13.26
C GLU A 49 12.08 -11.61 -13.44
N SER A 50 11.45 -12.33 -12.49
CA SER A 50 11.48 -13.79 -12.43
C SER A 50 10.42 -14.41 -13.33
N GLU A 51 10.82 -15.26 -14.28
CA GLU A 51 9.90 -16.11 -15.05
C GLU A 51 9.18 -17.12 -14.16
N ALA A 52 9.85 -17.62 -13.11
CA ALA A 52 9.23 -18.50 -12.12
C ALA A 52 8.10 -17.79 -11.37
N ALA A 53 8.28 -16.51 -11.00
CA ALA A 53 7.21 -15.72 -10.39
C ALA A 53 6.02 -15.56 -11.34
N ARG A 54 6.26 -15.24 -12.60
CA ARG A 54 5.18 -15.13 -13.60
C ARG A 54 4.43 -16.44 -13.76
N ALA A 55 5.13 -17.56 -13.90
CA ALA A 55 4.51 -18.87 -14.04
C ALA A 55 3.66 -19.27 -12.81
N GLN A 56 4.15 -19.00 -11.60
CA GLN A 56 3.45 -19.34 -10.35
C GLN A 56 2.29 -18.39 -10.03
N LEU A 57 2.38 -17.13 -10.47
CA LEU A 57 1.42 -16.07 -10.18
C LEU A 57 0.57 -15.69 -11.40
N ALA A 58 0.66 -16.43 -12.51
CA ALA A 58 -0.12 -16.19 -13.73
C ALA A 58 -1.63 -16.27 -13.50
N ALA A 59 -2.07 -17.09 -12.54
CA ALA A 59 -3.49 -17.21 -12.17
C ALA A 59 -3.77 -16.40 -10.90
N ALA A 60 -4.08 -15.12 -11.04
CA ALA A 60 -4.63 -14.34 -9.95
C ALA A 60 -6.03 -14.84 -9.60
N GLU A 61 -6.30 -15.04 -8.32
CA GLU A 61 -7.58 -15.52 -7.82
C GLU A 61 -8.00 -14.66 -6.61
N TYR A 62 -9.24 -14.19 -6.63
CA TYR A 62 -9.81 -13.32 -5.62
C TYR A 62 -11.13 -13.88 -5.13
N VAL A 63 -11.26 -14.03 -3.82
CA VAL A 63 -12.51 -14.39 -3.16
C VAL A 63 -12.86 -13.32 -2.14
N THR A 64 -13.99 -12.66 -2.34
CA THR A 64 -14.54 -11.78 -1.33
C THR A 64 -15.33 -12.62 -0.35
N LEU A 65 -15.03 -12.47 0.93
CA LEU A 65 -15.64 -13.20 2.04
C LEU A 65 -16.51 -12.25 2.86
N ASP A 66 -17.64 -12.75 3.32
CA ASP A 66 -18.51 -12.06 4.29
C ASP A 66 -17.92 -12.15 5.72
N ALA A 67 -18.70 -11.70 6.70
CA ALA A 67 -18.35 -11.76 8.13
C ALA A 67 -18.29 -13.18 8.71
N ASP A 68 -18.93 -14.15 8.05
CA ASP A 68 -18.94 -15.57 8.41
C ASP A 68 -17.90 -16.39 7.63
N TRP A 69 -17.01 -15.71 6.91
CA TRP A 69 -15.95 -16.31 6.08
C TRP A 69 -16.46 -17.12 4.89
N ARG A 70 -17.66 -16.83 4.41
CA ARG A 70 -18.24 -17.42 3.19
C ARG A 70 -18.07 -16.48 2.00
N PRO A 71 -18.09 -16.99 0.76
CA PRO A 71 -18.14 -16.12 -0.40
C PRO A 71 -19.30 -15.12 -0.28
N ALA A 72 -18.99 -13.84 -0.36
CA ALA A 72 -19.96 -12.76 -0.18
C ALA A 72 -20.87 -12.65 -1.40
N GLU A 73 -22.18 -12.54 -1.17
CA GLU A 73 -23.17 -12.25 -2.23
C GLU A 73 -23.02 -10.82 -2.73
N ASP A 74 -22.74 -9.85 -1.83
CA ASP A 74 -22.41 -8.46 -2.16
C ASP A 74 -20.97 -8.16 -1.75
N PRO A 75 -20.04 -8.11 -2.69
CA PRO A 75 -18.63 -7.79 -2.42
C PRO A 75 -18.40 -6.39 -1.81
N SER A 76 -19.35 -5.46 -2.02
CA SER A 76 -19.27 -4.10 -1.49
C SER A 76 -19.78 -3.96 -0.06
N ALA A 77 -20.40 -5.01 0.50
CA ALA A 77 -20.97 -5.00 1.84
C ALA A 77 -19.94 -4.67 2.91
N ARG A 78 -20.40 -4.03 3.98
CA ARG A 78 -19.55 -3.74 5.15
C ARG A 78 -19.14 -5.05 5.83
N GLY A 79 -17.87 -5.12 6.24
CA GLY A 79 -17.34 -6.29 6.94
C GLY A 79 -16.75 -7.36 6.01
N THR A 80 -16.79 -7.16 4.70
CA THR A 80 -16.15 -8.09 3.76
C THR A 80 -14.64 -8.08 3.87
N SER A 81 -14.04 -9.23 3.59
CA SER A 81 -12.60 -9.46 3.48
C SER A 81 -12.25 -9.91 2.08
N LEU A 82 -11.05 -9.58 1.62
CA LEU A 82 -10.54 -10.03 0.33
C LEU A 82 -9.42 -11.04 0.56
N LEU A 83 -9.67 -12.31 0.28
CA LEU A 83 -8.68 -13.36 0.26
C LEU A 83 -8.21 -13.57 -1.18
N ASN A 84 -6.90 -13.58 -1.42
CA ASN A 84 -6.43 -13.62 -2.79
C ASN A 84 -5.01 -14.17 -2.97
N ARG A 85 -4.77 -14.69 -4.16
CA ARG A 85 -3.45 -14.87 -4.77
C ARG A 85 -3.33 -13.80 -5.85
N SER A 86 -2.65 -12.71 -5.54
CA SER A 86 -2.43 -11.62 -6.49
C SER A 86 -1.28 -11.96 -7.44
N GLY A 87 -1.51 -11.81 -8.73
CA GLY A 87 -0.48 -11.99 -9.76
C GLY A 87 0.48 -10.81 -9.88
N LEU A 88 1.35 -10.88 -10.87
CA LEU A 88 2.18 -9.79 -11.37
C LEU A 88 1.53 -9.18 -12.63
N ALA A 89 2.10 -8.08 -13.15
CA ALA A 89 1.70 -7.57 -14.45
C ALA A 89 1.97 -8.64 -15.53
N ASP A 90 0.93 -8.98 -16.27
CA ASP A 90 0.97 -10.04 -17.29
C ASP A 90 1.31 -9.46 -18.68
N VAL A 91 2.40 -8.69 -18.72
CA VAL A 91 2.95 -8.10 -19.94
C VAL A 91 4.47 -8.10 -19.87
N PRO A 92 5.18 -8.11 -21.02
CA PRO A 92 6.63 -7.99 -21.04
C PRO A 92 7.09 -6.71 -20.32
N PHE A 93 8.19 -6.78 -19.58
CA PHE A 93 8.67 -5.65 -18.76
C PHE A 93 8.86 -4.36 -19.56
N ALA A 94 9.48 -4.42 -20.76
CA ALA A 94 9.71 -3.26 -21.59
C ALA A 94 8.39 -2.58 -22.06
N GLU A 95 7.36 -3.39 -22.34
CA GLU A 95 6.04 -2.90 -22.69
C GLU A 95 5.35 -2.25 -21.48
N TRP A 96 5.49 -2.88 -20.30
CA TRP A 96 4.94 -2.32 -19.06
C TRP A 96 5.60 -1.00 -18.68
N VAL A 97 6.92 -0.88 -18.81
CA VAL A 97 7.66 0.38 -18.58
C VAL A 97 7.16 1.49 -19.50
N THR A 98 6.94 1.18 -20.78
CA THR A 98 6.36 2.13 -21.74
C THR A 98 4.97 2.58 -21.31
N THR A 99 4.15 1.63 -20.85
CA THR A 99 2.80 1.90 -20.34
C THR A 99 2.84 2.79 -19.09
N LEU A 100 3.75 2.49 -18.16
CA LEU A 100 3.93 3.27 -16.92
C LEU A 100 4.35 4.70 -17.22
N ALA A 101 5.33 4.91 -18.09
CA ALA A 101 5.81 6.23 -18.47
C ALA A 101 4.70 7.08 -19.12
N ALA A 102 3.93 6.48 -20.03
CA ALA A 102 2.79 7.16 -20.67
C ALA A 102 1.66 7.47 -19.67
N ALA A 103 1.40 6.57 -18.72
CA ALA A 103 0.38 6.78 -17.70
C ALA A 103 0.81 7.84 -16.67
N ASP A 104 2.09 7.87 -16.29
CA ASP A 104 2.61 8.88 -15.36
C ASP A 104 2.68 10.27 -16.01
N ALA A 105 3.04 10.37 -17.30
CA ALA A 105 2.95 11.62 -18.05
C ALA A 105 1.49 12.14 -18.12
N TYR A 106 0.52 11.24 -18.36
CA TYR A 106 -0.91 11.57 -18.32
C TYR A 106 -1.35 12.06 -16.93
N ALA A 107 -0.85 11.43 -15.87
CA ALA A 107 -1.15 11.82 -14.48
C ALA A 107 -0.54 13.19 -14.13
N ALA A 108 0.65 13.52 -14.65
CA ALA A 108 1.30 14.80 -14.44
C ALA A 108 0.46 15.99 -14.90
N GLU A 109 -0.26 15.86 -16.03
CA GLU A 109 -1.19 16.88 -16.55
C GLU A 109 -2.42 17.09 -15.64
N ARG A 110 -2.62 16.22 -14.63
CA ARG A 110 -3.77 16.18 -13.72
C ARG A 110 -3.41 16.34 -12.25
N ASP A 111 -2.22 16.87 -11.98
CA ASP A 111 -1.66 17.01 -10.63
C ASP A 111 -1.73 15.68 -9.85
N ALA A 112 -1.28 14.60 -10.52
CA ALA A 112 -1.28 13.25 -9.98
C ALA A 112 -0.02 12.48 -10.40
N TYR A 113 0.13 11.27 -9.86
CA TYR A 113 1.25 10.40 -10.12
C TYR A 113 0.80 8.97 -10.44
N VAL A 114 1.60 8.28 -11.26
CA VAL A 114 1.56 6.82 -11.35
C VAL A 114 2.87 6.29 -10.78
N PHE A 115 2.80 5.61 -9.64
CA PHE A 115 3.96 4.97 -9.03
C PHE A 115 4.21 3.62 -9.70
N ALA A 116 5.42 3.41 -10.19
CA ALA A 116 5.82 2.06 -10.56
C ALA A 116 5.91 1.19 -9.31
N SER A 117 5.61 -0.11 -9.41
CA SER A 117 5.73 -1.05 -8.29
C SER A 117 6.61 -2.23 -8.70
N LEU A 118 7.65 -2.48 -7.93
CA LEU A 118 8.64 -3.52 -8.17
C LEU A 118 8.72 -4.48 -6.98
N ILE A 119 8.64 -5.79 -7.26
CA ILE A 119 8.87 -6.87 -6.30
C ILE A 119 10.21 -7.52 -6.62
N VAL A 120 11.02 -7.82 -5.61
CA VAL A 120 12.37 -8.36 -5.78
C VAL A 120 12.34 -9.90 -5.80
N ALA A 121 13.08 -10.50 -6.73
CA ALA A 121 13.49 -11.89 -6.71
C ALA A 121 15.01 -12.01 -6.87
N ASP A 122 15.59 -11.38 -7.89
CA ASP A 122 17.03 -11.18 -8.05
C ASP A 122 17.36 -9.70 -7.85
N LEU A 123 18.22 -9.41 -6.89
CA LEU A 123 18.48 -8.03 -6.46
C LEU A 123 19.20 -7.19 -7.55
N GLU A 124 20.13 -7.79 -8.26
CA GLU A 124 20.86 -7.05 -9.30
C GLU A 124 19.97 -6.74 -10.49
N ARG A 125 19.13 -7.68 -10.88
CA ARG A 125 18.16 -7.47 -11.95
C ARG A 125 17.07 -6.47 -11.53
N ALA A 126 16.57 -6.56 -10.31
CA ALA A 126 15.61 -5.61 -9.76
C ALA A 126 16.16 -4.17 -9.75
N ALA A 127 17.43 -4.00 -9.36
CA ALA A 127 18.09 -2.69 -9.40
C ALA A 127 18.24 -2.16 -10.85
N ALA A 128 18.56 -3.03 -11.81
CA ALA A 128 18.60 -2.66 -13.23
C ALA A 128 17.21 -2.25 -13.74
N MET A 129 16.15 -3.01 -13.39
CA MET A 129 14.77 -2.67 -13.75
C MET A 129 14.33 -1.33 -13.15
N ALA A 130 14.71 -1.04 -11.91
CA ALA A 130 14.43 0.26 -11.28
C ALA A 130 15.07 1.42 -12.08
N ALA A 131 16.31 1.25 -12.51
CA ALA A 131 17.00 2.23 -13.36
C ALA A 131 16.35 2.38 -14.74
N GLU A 132 15.89 1.29 -15.36
CA GLU A 132 15.16 1.32 -16.63
C GLU A 132 13.81 2.07 -16.48
N ILE A 133 13.08 1.88 -15.36
CA ILE A 133 11.85 2.60 -15.02
C ILE A 133 12.11 4.11 -14.89
N GLU A 134 13.16 4.51 -14.15
CA GLU A 134 13.55 5.91 -14.02
C GLU A 134 13.96 6.53 -15.37
N ALA A 135 14.77 5.83 -16.16
CA ALA A 135 15.21 6.28 -17.47
C ALA A 135 14.06 6.47 -18.47
N ALA A 136 12.96 5.74 -18.30
CA ALA A 136 11.74 5.91 -19.09
C ALA A 136 10.92 7.15 -18.68
N GLY A 137 11.29 7.85 -17.59
CA GLY A 137 10.64 9.08 -17.13
C GLY A 137 9.55 8.88 -16.09
N VAL A 138 9.39 7.68 -15.50
CA VAL A 138 8.51 7.45 -14.37
C VAL A 138 9.07 8.17 -13.14
N ARG A 139 8.23 8.93 -12.45
CA ARG A 139 8.66 9.86 -11.40
C ARG A 139 8.80 9.25 -10.02
N VAL A 140 8.23 8.08 -9.74
CA VAL A 140 8.20 7.47 -8.39
C VAL A 140 8.25 5.96 -8.48
N LEU A 141 9.01 5.33 -7.57
CA LEU A 141 9.06 3.88 -7.41
C LEU A 141 8.55 3.46 -6.04
N GLU A 142 7.59 2.54 -6.00
CA GLU A 142 7.28 1.73 -4.82
C GLU A 142 8.04 0.40 -4.90
N LEU A 143 9.00 0.21 -4.02
CA LEU A 143 9.70 -1.05 -3.85
C LEU A 143 8.93 -1.92 -2.84
N ASN A 144 8.28 -2.96 -3.32
CA ASN A 144 7.47 -3.84 -2.49
C ASN A 144 8.30 -5.02 -1.99
N ILE A 145 8.83 -4.92 -0.77
CA ILE A 145 9.52 -5.99 -0.07
C ILE A 145 8.62 -6.67 0.97
N GLY A 146 7.35 -6.29 0.99
CA GLY A 146 6.33 -6.81 1.89
C GLY A 146 5.34 -7.77 1.25
N ALA A 147 5.69 -8.42 0.12
CA ALA A 147 4.82 -9.41 -0.50
C ALA A 147 4.70 -10.65 0.38
N PRO A 148 3.51 -11.00 0.92
CA PRO A 148 3.38 -12.07 1.91
C PRO A 148 3.58 -13.47 1.33
N HIS A 149 3.47 -13.62 0.00
CA HIS A 149 3.55 -14.91 -0.70
C HIS A 149 4.96 -15.46 -0.88
N GLY A 150 6.01 -14.69 -0.55
CA GLY A 150 7.38 -15.09 -0.85
C GLY A 150 7.82 -16.39 -0.20
N ARG A 151 7.27 -16.72 0.99
CA ARG A 151 7.54 -17.99 1.67
C ARG A 151 6.86 -19.19 1.01
N GLU A 152 5.74 -18.98 0.37
CA GLU A 152 4.90 -20.00 -0.27
C GLU A 152 5.22 -20.16 -1.76
N ALA A 153 6.01 -19.24 -2.31
CA ALA A 153 6.51 -19.33 -3.67
C ALA A 153 7.76 -20.22 -3.73
N GLU A 154 7.97 -20.88 -4.86
CA GLU A 154 9.20 -21.63 -5.07
C GLU A 154 10.42 -20.69 -5.11
N PRO A 155 11.64 -21.21 -4.80
CA PRO A 155 12.86 -20.42 -4.82
C PRO A 155 13.03 -19.65 -6.14
N GLY A 156 13.39 -18.37 -6.03
CA GLY A 156 13.63 -17.49 -7.16
C GLY A 156 12.38 -16.81 -7.72
N ALA A 157 11.20 -17.01 -7.14
CA ALA A 157 9.98 -16.32 -7.58
C ALA A 157 9.82 -14.95 -6.92
N ILE A 158 9.82 -14.89 -5.59
CA ILE A 158 9.69 -13.66 -4.81
C ILE A 158 10.56 -13.77 -3.57
N GLU A 159 11.20 -12.69 -3.18
CA GLU A 159 11.87 -12.57 -1.90
C GLU A 159 10.93 -11.90 -0.88
N THR A 160 10.62 -12.60 0.22
CA THR A 160 9.92 -12.01 1.36
C THR A 160 10.93 -11.63 2.43
N VAL A 161 10.92 -10.35 2.80
CA VAL A 161 11.91 -9.78 3.70
C VAL A 161 11.34 -9.67 5.11
N HIS A 162 11.89 -10.45 6.02
CA HIS A 162 11.53 -10.45 7.45
C HIS A 162 12.64 -9.90 8.34
N GLU A 163 13.85 -9.74 7.80
CA GLU A 163 15.02 -9.31 8.54
C GLU A 163 15.43 -7.89 8.14
N ALA A 164 15.69 -7.05 9.13
CA ALA A 164 16.03 -5.65 8.93
C ALA A 164 17.32 -5.48 8.08
N GLU A 165 18.32 -6.32 8.30
CA GLU A 165 19.57 -6.29 7.52
C GLU A 165 19.33 -6.58 6.03
N ARG A 166 18.45 -7.54 5.73
CA ARG A 166 18.12 -7.87 4.34
C ARG A 166 17.31 -6.74 3.68
N ALA A 167 16.39 -6.14 4.41
CA ALA A 167 15.66 -4.96 3.97
C ALA A 167 16.62 -3.81 3.63
N ALA A 168 17.56 -3.52 4.51
CA ALA A 168 18.57 -2.49 4.30
C ALA A 168 19.41 -2.77 3.03
N ALA A 169 19.87 -4.00 2.85
CA ALA A 169 20.68 -4.37 1.69
C ALA A 169 19.93 -4.18 0.36
N ILE A 170 18.65 -4.59 0.30
CA ILE A 170 17.80 -4.43 -0.87
C ILE A 170 17.56 -2.95 -1.15
N VAL A 171 17.14 -2.18 -0.14
CA VAL A 171 16.85 -0.75 -0.31
C VAL A 171 18.10 0.01 -0.73
N ALA A 172 19.24 -0.22 -0.08
CA ALA A 172 20.51 0.42 -0.44
C ALA A 172 20.92 0.12 -1.89
N ARG A 173 20.75 -1.13 -2.34
CA ARG A 173 21.11 -1.52 -3.71
C ARG A 173 20.21 -0.87 -4.76
N VAL A 174 18.89 -0.83 -4.52
CA VAL A 174 17.95 -0.15 -5.41
C VAL A 174 18.18 1.36 -5.37
N ARG A 175 18.36 1.95 -4.18
CA ARG A 175 18.66 3.38 -4.02
C ARG A 175 19.92 3.81 -4.79
N ALA A 176 20.94 2.98 -4.79
CA ALA A 176 22.15 3.26 -5.56
C ALA A 176 21.93 3.29 -7.08
N ALA A 177 20.87 2.65 -7.58
CA ALA A 177 20.54 2.58 -9.00
C ALA A 177 19.63 3.73 -9.48
N VAL A 178 18.87 4.38 -8.58
CA VAL A 178 17.88 5.42 -8.94
C VAL A 178 18.02 6.66 -8.07
N ARG A 179 17.45 7.79 -8.54
CA ARG A 179 17.39 9.06 -7.80
C ARG A 179 15.96 9.51 -7.52
N MET A 180 14.98 8.98 -8.28
CA MET A 180 13.56 9.28 -8.06
C MET A 180 13.14 8.92 -6.62
N PRO A 181 12.09 9.52 -6.07
CA PRO A 181 11.49 9.13 -4.80
C PRO A 181 11.25 7.62 -4.72
N LEU A 182 11.77 7.01 -3.64
CA LEU A 182 11.70 5.58 -3.37
C LEU A 182 10.83 5.32 -2.15
N LEU A 183 9.63 4.83 -2.37
CA LEU A 183 8.74 4.35 -1.32
C LEU A 183 9.03 2.87 -1.08
N VAL A 184 9.11 2.46 0.18
CA VAL A 184 9.36 1.05 0.52
C VAL A 184 8.16 0.48 1.26
N LYS A 185 7.49 -0.50 0.64
CA LYS A 185 6.34 -1.18 1.21
C LYS A 185 6.77 -2.39 2.03
N LEU A 186 6.37 -2.39 3.31
CA LEU A 186 6.72 -3.39 4.31
C LEU A 186 5.55 -4.31 4.60
N THR A 187 5.84 -5.54 5.04
CA THR A 187 4.84 -6.45 5.61
C THR A 187 4.82 -6.35 7.13
N ALA A 188 3.64 -6.57 7.72
CA ALA A 188 3.51 -6.81 9.16
C ALA A 188 3.52 -8.30 9.51
N ASP A 189 3.61 -9.17 8.52
CA ASP A 189 3.49 -10.61 8.70
C ASP A 189 4.84 -11.25 9.03
N GLY A 190 5.00 -11.64 10.29
CA GLY A 190 6.17 -12.38 10.77
C GLY A 190 7.49 -11.60 10.84
N ALA A 191 7.45 -10.26 10.69
CA ALA A 191 8.62 -9.40 10.75
C ALA A 191 8.57 -8.46 11.98
N ASP A 192 9.72 -7.99 12.43
CA ASP A 192 9.81 -6.78 13.24
C ASP A 192 9.65 -5.57 12.31
N VAL A 193 8.41 -5.10 12.18
CA VAL A 193 8.05 -4.00 11.29
C VAL A 193 8.85 -2.74 11.61
N LEU A 194 9.12 -2.46 12.88
CA LEU A 194 9.82 -1.23 13.28
C LEU A 194 11.31 -1.32 12.99
N ALA A 195 11.95 -2.44 13.28
CA ALA A 195 13.35 -2.65 12.93
C ALA A 195 13.54 -2.62 11.39
N THR A 196 12.63 -3.24 10.65
CA THR A 196 12.66 -3.22 9.18
C THR A 196 12.43 -1.81 8.63
N ALA A 197 11.52 -1.03 9.23
CA ALA A 197 11.25 0.36 8.84
C ALA A 197 12.48 1.26 9.08
N GLU A 198 13.14 1.14 10.24
CA GLU A 198 14.38 1.87 10.55
C GLU A 198 15.48 1.53 9.55
N ALA A 199 15.67 0.24 9.28
CA ALA A 199 16.70 -0.24 8.37
C ALA A 199 16.46 0.25 6.94
N ALA A 200 15.21 0.18 6.45
CA ALA A 200 14.83 0.69 5.14
C ALA A 200 15.04 2.21 5.04
N ARG A 201 14.63 2.96 6.07
CA ARG A 201 14.84 4.42 6.11
C ARG A 201 16.33 4.79 6.10
N ALA A 202 17.14 4.14 6.95
CA ALA A 202 18.57 4.35 7.00
C ALA A 202 19.28 3.99 5.69
N ALA A 203 18.76 3.03 4.94
CA ALA A 203 19.27 2.59 3.66
C ALA A 203 18.85 3.48 2.46
N GLY A 204 18.02 4.52 2.69
CA GLY A 204 17.68 5.52 1.67
C GLY A 204 16.25 5.45 1.13
N ALA A 205 15.33 4.81 1.84
CA ALA A 205 13.90 4.98 1.55
C ALA A 205 13.46 6.42 1.84
N ASP A 206 12.75 7.05 0.91
CA ASP A 206 12.22 8.41 1.08
C ASP A 206 10.91 8.41 1.86
N ALA A 207 10.10 7.37 1.71
CA ALA A 207 8.89 7.12 2.50
C ALA A 207 8.70 5.61 2.75
N LEU A 208 7.86 5.28 3.74
CA LEU A 208 7.55 3.90 4.10
C LEU A 208 6.04 3.63 3.98
N VAL A 209 5.67 2.53 3.35
CA VAL A 209 4.28 2.08 3.22
C VAL A 209 4.02 0.96 4.23
N ILE A 210 3.14 1.19 5.20
CA ILE A 210 2.91 0.36 6.39
C ILE A 210 1.40 0.13 6.58
N ALA A 211 0.95 -1.04 6.80
CA ALA A 211 1.56 -2.35 6.68
C ALA A 211 0.75 -3.14 5.63
N GLY A 212 1.45 -3.94 4.83
CA GLY A 212 0.83 -4.73 3.77
C GLY A 212 -0.17 -5.77 4.27
N ARG A 213 -0.71 -6.55 3.33
CA ARG A 213 -1.66 -7.63 3.62
C ARG A 213 -1.02 -8.73 4.46
N HIS A 214 -1.84 -9.43 5.24
CA HIS A 214 -1.44 -10.62 5.96
C HIS A 214 -1.53 -11.86 5.08
N LEU A 215 -0.68 -12.85 5.32
CA LEU A 215 -0.83 -14.18 4.73
C LEU A 215 -1.85 -14.96 5.56
N GLY A 216 -2.87 -15.50 4.90
CA GLY A 216 -3.95 -16.25 5.52
C GLY A 216 -4.07 -17.67 4.98
N PHE A 217 -4.77 -18.50 5.73
CA PHE A 217 -5.19 -19.84 5.34
C PHE A 217 -6.63 -20.03 5.75
N LEU A 218 -7.52 -20.30 4.79
CA LEU A 218 -8.94 -20.47 5.06
C LEU A 218 -9.42 -21.82 4.50
N PRO A 219 -9.67 -22.82 5.36
CA PRO A 219 -10.35 -24.05 4.96
C PRO A 219 -11.86 -23.85 4.86
N ASP A 220 -12.47 -24.37 3.83
CA ASP A 220 -13.91 -24.49 3.69
C ASP A 220 -14.37 -25.73 4.48
N PRO A 221 -15.28 -25.59 5.46
CA PRO A 221 -15.71 -26.71 6.30
C PRO A 221 -16.55 -27.75 5.55
N GLU A 222 -17.23 -27.38 4.48
CA GLU A 222 -18.07 -28.29 3.67
C GLU A 222 -17.20 -29.16 2.76
N THR A 223 -16.29 -28.53 2.01
CA THR A 223 -15.41 -29.25 1.09
C THR A 223 -14.18 -29.83 1.80
N ARG A 224 -13.83 -29.32 2.99
CA ARG A 224 -12.64 -29.64 3.79
C ARG A 224 -11.35 -29.39 3.03
N ARG A 225 -11.34 -28.37 2.18
CA ARG A 225 -10.20 -27.94 1.36
C ARG A 225 -9.93 -26.45 1.55
N PRO A 226 -8.70 -25.98 1.31
CA PRO A 226 -8.44 -24.54 1.29
C PRO A 226 -9.26 -23.85 0.20
N VAL A 227 -9.86 -22.70 0.51
CA VAL A 227 -10.68 -21.91 -0.43
C VAL A 227 -9.91 -21.57 -1.71
N LEU A 228 -8.62 -21.20 -1.60
CA LEU A 228 -7.73 -20.94 -2.76
C LEU A 228 -6.86 -22.15 -3.15
N GLY A 229 -7.11 -23.33 -2.63
CA GLY A 229 -6.23 -24.48 -2.81
C GLY A 229 -4.88 -24.38 -2.08
N THR A 230 -4.55 -23.21 -1.51
CA THR A 230 -3.30 -22.89 -0.83
C THR A 230 -3.48 -21.71 0.11
N TYR A 231 -2.37 -21.13 0.60
CA TYR A 231 -2.33 -19.87 1.33
C TYR A 231 -2.67 -18.70 0.41
N GLY A 232 -3.21 -17.62 0.97
CA GLY A 232 -3.52 -16.40 0.25
C GLY A 232 -3.30 -15.15 1.09
N ALA A 233 -3.06 -14.03 0.44
CA ALA A 233 -3.07 -12.76 1.15
C ALA A 233 -4.50 -12.40 1.55
N ILE A 234 -4.68 -11.91 2.77
CA ILE A 234 -5.98 -11.48 3.28
C ILE A 234 -5.91 -10.04 3.77
N GLY A 235 -6.96 -9.29 3.49
CA GLY A 235 -7.16 -7.93 3.97
C GLY A 235 -8.64 -7.59 4.01
N GLY A 236 -8.96 -6.51 4.68
CA GLY A 236 -10.33 -6.03 4.85
C GLY A 236 -10.39 -4.98 5.94
N GLY A 237 -11.57 -4.40 6.16
CA GLY A 237 -11.74 -3.32 7.14
C GLY A 237 -11.32 -3.67 8.57
N TRP A 238 -11.36 -4.94 8.93
CA TRP A 238 -10.89 -5.45 10.22
C TRP A 238 -9.39 -5.21 10.46
N ALA A 239 -8.61 -5.15 9.39
CA ALA A 239 -7.16 -4.96 9.47
C ALA A 239 -6.76 -3.50 9.77
N LEU A 240 -7.67 -2.53 9.58
CA LEU A 240 -7.37 -1.11 9.78
C LEU A 240 -6.73 -0.81 11.15
N PRO A 241 -7.31 -1.18 12.30
CA PRO A 241 -6.71 -0.87 13.59
C PRO A 241 -5.35 -1.53 13.81
N LEU A 242 -5.09 -2.68 13.17
CA LEU A 242 -3.78 -3.34 13.21
C LEU A 242 -2.75 -2.55 12.41
N SER A 243 -3.10 -2.12 11.19
CA SER A 243 -2.24 -1.28 10.36
C SER A 243 -1.95 0.06 11.01
N LEU A 244 -2.97 0.73 11.56
CA LEU A 244 -2.81 2.04 12.23
C LEU A 244 -1.93 1.95 13.48
N ARG A 245 -1.97 0.84 14.22
CA ARG A 245 -1.02 0.60 15.31
C ARG A 245 0.42 0.64 14.81
N TRP A 246 0.72 0.01 13.67
CA TRP A 246 2.07 0.01 13.13
C TRP A 246 2.49 1.38 12.59
N VAL A 247 1.57 2.12 11.97
CA VAL A 247 1.80 3.50 11.55
C VAL A 247 2.14 4.39 12.74
N ALA A 248 1.33 4.35 13.80
CA ALA A 248 1.57 5.15 15.01
C ALA A 248 2.90 4.78 15.69
N LYS A 249 3.24 3.49 15.76
CA LYS A 249 4.51 3.04 16.33
C LYS A 249 5.71 3.41 15.44
N ALA A 250 5.56 3.39 14.12
CA ALA A 250 6.60 3.86 13.22
C ALA A 250 6.83 5.38 13.37
N ARG A 251 5.76 6.18 13.49
CA ARG A 251 5.88 7.62 13.78
C ARG A 251 6.61 7.87 15.10
N GLU A 252 6.22 7.16 16.17
CA GLU A 252 6.88 7.25 17.47
C GLU A 252 8.39 6.93 17.40
N ARG A 253 8.74 5.90 16.61
CA ARG A 253 10.10 5.37 16.52
C ARG A 253 11.00 6.15 15.58
N LEU A 254 10.47 6.56 14.42
CA LEU A 254 11.25 7.21 13.36
C LEU A 254 11.20 8.74 13.42
N GLY A 255 10.26 9.29 14.18
CA GLY A 255 10.00 10.72 14.27
C GLY A 255 8.92 11.21 13.29
N PRO A 256 8.40 12.43 13.55
CA PRO A 256 7.28 13.00 12.78
C PRO A 256 7.65 13.38 11.33
N ASP A 257 8.93 13.55 11.05
CA ASP A 257 9.42 14.02 9.73
C ASP A 257 9.59 12.90 8.71
N VAL A 258 9.44 11.62 9.13
CA VAL A 258 9.51 10.49 8.21
C VAL A 258 8.14 10.27 7.57
N PRO A 259 8.01 10.44 6.23
CA PRO A 259 6.74 10.26 5.56
C PRO A 259 6.29 8.81 5.62
N LEU A 260 5.05 8.58 6.07
CA LEU A 260 4.43 7.26 6.17
C LEU A 260 3.18 7.20 5.28
N VAL A 261 2.96 6.07 4.64
CA VAL A 261 1.72 5.76 3.93
C VAL A 261 1.06 4.58 4.63
N ALA A 262 -0.18 4.75 5.04
CA ALA A 262 -0.96 3.65 5.58
C ALA A 262 -1.51 2.78 4.45
N THR A 263 -1.51 1.47 4.62
CA THR A 263 -2.17 0.55 3.70
C THR A 263 -2.86 -0.56 4.48
N ASN A 264 -3.80 -1.25 3.82
CA ASN A 264 -4.65 -2.30 4.38
C ASN A 264 -5.75 -1.80 5.34
N GLY A 265 -7.00 -2.07 4.97
CA GLY A 265 -8.18 -1.78 5.78
C GLY A 265 -8.93 -0.49 5.44
N VAL A 266 -8.42 0.37 4.57
CA VAL A 266 -9.06 1.63 4.15
C VAL A 266 -10.27 1.35 3.25
N ARG A 267 -11.46 1.87 3.63
CA ARG A 267 -12.73 1.70 2.91
C ARG A 267 -13.52 2.99 2.75
N THR A 268 -13.29 3.96 3.61
CA THR A 268 -14.02 5.23 3.68
C THR A 268 -13.06 6.40 3.82
N GLY A 269 -13.51 7.62 3.53
CA GLY A 269 -12.73 8.83 3.81
C GLY A 269 -12.39 8.97 5.29
N ALA A 270 -13.28 8.52 6.18
CA ALA A 270 -12.99 8.48 7.62
C ALA A 270 -11.82 7.53 7.95
N ASP A 271 -11.60 6.46 7.19
CA ASP A 271 -10.44 5.58 7.37
C ASP A 271 -9.15 6.24 6.88
N VAL A 272 -9.22 7.05 5.82
CA VAL A 272 -8.10 7.90 5.38
C VAL A 272 -7.75 8.90 6.49
N VAL A 273 -8.73 9.61 7.04
CA VAL A 273 -8.51 10.53 8.16
C VAL A 273 -7.93 9.82 9.39
N ARG A 274 -8.43 8.63 9.75
CA ARG A 274 -7.84 7.80 10.83
C ARG A 274 -6.38 7.46 10.56
N SER A 275 -6.04 7.21 9.30
CA SER A 275 -4.65 6.94 8.91
C SER A 275 -3.77 8.15 9.12
N MET A 276 -4.25 9.34 8.78
CA MET A 276 -3.54 10.60 9.02
C MET A 276 -3.40 10.88 10.53
N LEU A 277 -4.46 10.74 11.29
CA LEU A 277 -4.44 10.88 12.76
C LEU A 277 -3.45 9.92 13.43
N ALA A 278 -3.23 8.74 12.84
CA ALA A 278 -2.22 7.78 13.30
C ALA A 278 -0.78 8.14 12.86
N GLY A 279 -0.62 9.15 12.00
CA GLY A 279 0.69 9.64 11.56
C GLY A 279 1.04 9.36 10.11
N ALA A 280 0.15 8.78 9.31
CA ALA A 280 0.37 8.63 7.88
C ALA A 280 0.15 9.96 7.15
N THR A 281 1.00 10.22 6.17
CA THR A 281 0.85 11.35 5.23
C THR A 281 -0.26 11.08 4.22
N ALA A 282 -0.39 9.82 3.80
CA ALA A 282 -1.38 9.39 2.82
C ALA A 282 -1.84 7.94 3.13
N ALA A 283 -2.88 7.49 2.47
CA ALA A 283 -3.41 6.15 2.62
C ALA A 283 -3.68 5.48 1.27
N GLU A 284 -3.21 4.25 1.12
CA GLU A 284 -3.51 3.39 -0.02
C GLU A 284 -4.82 2.62 0.22
N ALA A 285 -5.76 2.76 -0.69
CA ALA A 285 -6.99 2.00 -0.75
C ALA A 285 -6.95 1.02 -1.93
N TYR A 286 -7.11 -0.28 -1.68
CA TYR A 286 -7.17 -1.27 -2.75
C TYR A 286 -8.51 -2.02 -2.80
N THR A 287 -8.91 -2.70 -1.73
CA THR A 287 -10.11 -3.55 -1.75
C THR A 287 -11.37 -2.80 -2.18
N VAL A 288 -11.55 -1.57 -1.70
CA VAL A 288 -12.69 -0.72 -2.08
C VAL A 288 -12.64 -0.31 -3.56
N VAL A 289 -11.44 -0.08 -4.09
CA VAL A 289 -11.23 0.23 -5.51
C VAL A 289 -11.41 -1.03 -6.37
N HIS A 290 -10.94 -2.19 -5.91
CA HIS A 290 -11.15 -3.47 -6.58
C HIS A 290 -12.65 -3.80 -6.77
N HIS A 291 -13.47 -3.52 -5.76
CA HIS A 291 -14.90 -3.79 -5.83
C HIS A 291 -15.72 -2.70 -6.51
N GLY A 292 -15.38 -1.43 -6.29
CA GLY A 292 -16.19 -0.30 -6.73
C GLY A 292 -15.57 0.56 -7.83
N GLY A 293 -14.38 0.20 -8.31
CA GLY A 293 -13.69 0.91 -9.39
C GLY A 293 -13.42 2.38 -9.10
N PRO A 294 -13.35 3.21 -10.16
CA PRO A 294 -13.11 4.65 -10.06
C PRO A 294 -14.09 5.39 -9.14
N ALA A 295 -15.38 5.04 -9.18
CA ALA A 295 -16.40 5.67 -8.34
C ALA A 295 -16.15 5.50 -6.83
N ALA A 296 -15.53 4.40 -6.42
CA ALA A 296 -15.15 4.21 -5.02
C ALA A 296 -14.02 5.17 -4.61
N LEU A 297 -13.10 5.47 -5.51
CA LEU A 297 -12.02 6.41 -5.27
C LEU A 297 -12.54 7.85 -5.20
N GLU A 298 -13.40 8.26 -6.14
CA GLU A 298 -14.09 9.58 -6.10
C GLU A 298 -14.80 9.79 -4.77
N ARG A 299 -15.51 8.76 -4.29
CA ARG A 299 -16.18 8.79 -2.99
C ARG A 299 -15.19 9.00 -1.84
N LEU A 300 -14.05 8.30 -1.83
CA LEU A 300 -13.03 8.47 -0.78
C LEU A 300 -12.53 9.90 -0.71
N VAL A 301 -12.22 10.51 -1.84
CA VAL A 301 -11.76 11.91 -1.92
C VAL A 301 -12.84 12.86 -1.42
N ALA A 302 -14.08 12.70 -1.89
CA ALA A 302 -15.22 13.52 -1.49
C ALA A 302 -15.53 13.39 0.02
N GLU A 303 -15.40 12.20 0.60
CA GLU A 303 -15.59 11.96 2.02
C GLU A 303 -14.49 12.62 2.88
N VAL A 304 -13.24 12.66 2.42
CA VAL A 304 -12.14 13.38 3.10
C VAL A 304 -12.39 14.89 3.04
N GLU A 305 -12.81 15.41 1.88
CA GLU A 305 -13.16 16.82 1.73
C GLU A 305 -14.34 17.21 2.64
N ALA A 306 -15.38 16.38 2.68
CA ALA A 306 -16.53 16.58 3.56
C ALA A 306 -16.10 16.60 5.03
N PHE A 307 -15.23 15.68 5.44
CA PHE A 307 -14.70 15.67 6.81
C PHE A 307 -14.02 16.99 7.17
N GLY A 308 -13.13 17.51 6.29
CA GLY A 308 -12.43 18.77 6.54
C GLY A 308 -13.42 19.94 6.69
N ARG A 309 -14.44 20.01 5.84
CA ARG A 309 -15.49 21.03 5.90
C ARG A 309 -16.36 20.92 7.16
N ASP A 310 -16.78 19.71 7.50
CA ASP A 310 -17.73 19.46 8.61
C ASP A 310 -17.06 19.60 10.00
N HIS A 311 -15.72 19.62 10.05
CA HIS A 311 -14.93 19.73 11.29
C HIS A 311 -14.05 20.99 11.32
N ASP A 312 -14.28 21.96 10.42
CA ASP A 312 -13.53 23.24 10.34
C ASP A 312 -12.00 23.03 10.23
N VAL A 313 -11.58 22.01 9.46
CA VAL A 313 -10.16 21.72 9.18
C VAL A 313 -9.78 22.42 7.88
N ASP A 314 -9.01 23.50 7.96
CA ASP A 314 -8.57 24.27 6.78
C ASP A 314 -7.58 23.50 5.91
N ARG A 315 -6.66 22.76 6.53
CA ARG A 315 -5.64 21.95 5.87
C ARG A 315 -5.67 20.53 6.42
N ILE A 316 -5.98 19.57 5.57
CA ILE A 316 -6.08 18.17 5.99
C ILE A 316 -4.73 17.62 6.53
N ALA A 317 -3.61 18.17 6.05
CA ALA A 317 -2.26 17.83 6.52
C ALA A 317 -2.03 18.11 8.01
N ASP A 318 -2.79 19.03 8.61
CA ASP A 318 -2.66 19.37 10.03
C ASP A 318 -3.14 18.24 10.95
N LEU A 319 -3.88 17.27 10.41
CA LEU A 319 -4.32 16.08 11.14
C LEU A 319 -3.23 15.02 11.32
N ILE A 320 -2.08 15.14 10.61
CA ILE A 320 -1.04 14.10 10.59
C ILE A 320 -0.43 13.91 11.98
N GLY A 321 -0.70 12.74 12.58
CA GLY A 321 -0.15 12.34 13.88
C GLY A 321 -0.90 12.88 15.09
N GLU A 322 -1.96 13.66 14.91
CA GLU A 322 -2.65 14.32 16.01
C GLU A 322 -3.13 13.34 17.11
N ALA A 323 -3.61 12.15 16.73
CA ALA A 323 -3.99 11.13 17.70
C ALA A 323 -2.79 10.31 18.20
N ALA A 324 -1.82 10.01 17.34
CA ALA A 324 -0.62 9.26 17.71
C ALA A 324 0.20 10.00 18.77
N ASP A 325 0.38 11.30 18.60
CA ASP A 325 1.16 12.16 19.50
C ASP A 325 0.48 12.36 20.88
N ARG A 326 -0.81 12.01 20.98
CA ARG A 326 -1.59 12.01 22.24
C ARG A 326 -1.72 10.61 22.87
N THR A 327 -1.03 9.61 22.35
CA THR A 327 -1.11 8.24 22.87
C THR A 327 -0.52 8.16 24.29
N LEU A 328 -1.31 7.58 25.20
CA LEU A 328 -0.91 7.36 26.58
C LEU A 328 -0.37 5.94 26.78
N THR A 329 0.56 5.76 27.69
CA THR A 329 0.87 4.43 28.21
C THR A 329 -0.31 3.87 29.03
N TYR A 330 -0.34 2.56 29.25
CA TYR A 330 -1.38 1.95 30.09
C TYR A 330 -1.45 2.55 31.49
N ALA A 331 -0.29 2.90 32.09
CA ALA A 331 -0.22 3.52 33.41
C ALA A 331 -0.85 4.93 33.40
N GLN A 332 -0.53 5.74 32.40
CA GLN A 332 -1.11 7.08 32.24
C GLN A 332 -2.62 7.02 31.96
N ALA A 333 -3.06 6.11 31.12
CA ALA A 333 -4.47 5.92 30.82
C ALA A 333 -5.27 5.42 32.03
N ALA A 334 -4.68 4.60 32.89
CA ALA A 334 -5.30 4.18 34.15
C ALA A 334 -5.44 5.35 35.14
N ALA A 335 -4.41 6.21 35.25
CA ALA A 335 -4.44 7.38 36.14
C ALA A 335 -5.53 8.40 35.75
N THR A 336 -5.78 8.61 34.44
CA THR A 336 -6.83 9.53 33.97
C THR A 336 -8.25 9.03 34.22
N LYS A 337 -8.47 7.71 34.35
CA LYS A 337 -9.79 7.12 34.70
C LYS A 337 -10.07 7.07 36.20
N GLY A 338 -9.02 7.03 37.03
CA GLY A 338 -9.15 7.00 38.50
C GLY A 338 -9.47 8.37 39.11
N GLY A 339 -9.48 9.44 38.35
CA GLY A 339 -9.83 10.80 38.78
C GLY A 339 -11.23 11.30 38.41
N ARG A 340 -12.13 10.39 37.96
CA ARG A 340 -13.55 10.72 37.69
C ARG A 340 -14.45 10.14 38.71
#